data_f7722fc31023d9b142a48d8b80543776
#
_entry.id   f7722fc31023d9b142a48d8b80543776
#
_cell.length_a   1.000
_cell.length_b   1.000
_cell.length_c   1.000
_cell.angle_alpha   90.00
_cell.angle_beta   90.00
_cell.angle_gamma   90.00
#
_symmetry.space_group_name_H-M   'P 1'
#
loop_
_entity.id
_entity.type
_entity.pdbx_description
1 polymer ?
#
loop_
_entity_poly.entity_id
_entity_poly.type
_entity_poly.pdbx_seq_one_letter_code
_entity_poly.pdbx_strand_id
1 'polypeptide(L)'
;MNYISVRGKGDPNAEDGEYKAAIGLLYGIAFTIKMSYKGNYKIDGYFDYVVPPLEGFWWQNGVDGVDYAHKENFEWISLIRLPGFVTQKDFEWAIAEATKKKKTDFSKVEFLTYNEGLCVQCMHVGSYDDEPATVAAMHEYAINNGYELDITDTRYHHEIYLSDARKVAPEKLKTVIRHPIK
;
A
#
# COMPACT_ATOMS: atom_id res chain seq x y z
N MET A 1 -10.12 -0.84 8.06
CA MET A 1 -9.07 -1.88 8.17
C MET A 1 -7.82 -1.24 8.76
N ASN A 2 -6.96 -2.03 9.42
CA ASN A 2 -5.72 -1.52 10.01
C ASN A 2 -4.54 -1.83 9.09
N TYR A 3 -3.61 -0.89 9.00
CA TYR A 3 -2.39 -0.97 8.19
C TYR A 3 -1.19 -0.46 8.98
N ILE A 4 -0.01 -0.88 8.59
CA ILE A 4 1.22 -0.10 8.79
C ILE A 4 1.46 0.70 7.52
N SER A 5 1.86 1.96 7.65
CA SER A 5 2.03 2.86 6.52
C SER A 5 3.26 3.75 6.64
N VAL A 6 3.79 4.18 5.51
CA VAL A 6 4.81 5.23 5.39
C VAL A 6 4.38 6.20 4.31
N ARG A 7 4.46 7.49 4.60
CA ARG A 7 4.15 8.58 3.66
C ARG A 7 5.43 9.10 3.03
N GLY A 8 5.35 9.50 1.79
CA GLY A 8 6.46 10.11 1.09
C GLY A 8 6.05 10.72 -0.24
N LYS A 9 7.04 11.19 -0.98
CA LYS A 9 6.87 11.81 -2.29
C LYS A 9 8.05 11.49 -3.21
N GLY A 10 7.84 11.71 -4.52
CA GLY A 10 8.86 11.54 -5.55
C GLY A 10 8.69 10.27 -6.37
N ASP A 11 9.58 10.10 -7.32
CA ASP A 11 9.56 8.98 -8.27
C ASP A 11 9.79 7.64 -7.55
N PRO A 12 8.84 6.69 -7.61
CA PRO A 12 8.97 5.37 -7.01
C PRO A 12 10.10 4.52 -7.65
N ASN A 13 10.55 4.88 -8.85
CA ASN A 13 11.62 4.18 -9.57
C ASN A 13 13.02 4.68 -9.22
N ALA A 14 13.15 5.78 -8.47
CA ALA A 14 14.46 6.29 -8.07
C ALA A 14 15.25 5.25 -7.27
N GLU A 15 16.51 4.97 -7.67
CA GLU A 15 17.32 3.90 -7.07
C GLU A 15 17.53 4.07 -5.57
N ASP A 16 17.81 5.31 -5.12
CA ASP A 16 17.98 5.68 -3.71
C ASP A 16 16.79 6.49 -3.19
N GLY A 17 15.59 6.27 -3.77
CA GLY A 17 14.39 7.01 -3.48
C GLY A 17 13.75 6.68 -2.14
N GLU A 18 12.97 7.62 -1.62
CA GLU A 18 12.20 7.45 -0.37
C GLU A 18 11.25 6.25 -0.43
N TYR A 19 10.68 5.97 -1.61
CA TYR A 19 9.74 4.85 -1.80
C TYR A 19 10.38 3.49 -1.49
N LYS A 20 11.56 3.24 -2.03
CA LYS A 20 12.31 1.99 -1.79
C LYS A 20 12.71 1.83 -0.33
N ALA A 21 13.11 2.92 0.33
CA ALA A 21 13.39 2.92 1.75
C ALA A 21 12.13 2.61 2.58
N ALA A 22 10.99 3.24 2.24
CA ALA A 22 9.71 3.01 2.90
C ALA A 22 9.27 1.54 2.85
N ILE A 23 9.41 0.87 1.70
CA ILE A 23 9.12 -0.56 1.55
C ILE A 23 9.96 -1.39 2.54
N GLY A 24 11.24 -1.07 2.68
CA GLY A 24 12.13 -1.74 3.64
C GLY A 24 11.67 -1.60 5.09
N LEU A 25 11.22 -0.40 5.47
CA LEU A 25 10.67 -0.13 6.79
C LEU A 25 9.38 -0.92 7.04
N LEU A 26 8.44 -0.89 6.08
CA LEU A 26 7.16 -1.61 6.19
C LEU A 26 7.36 -3.11 6.40
N TYR A 27 8.16 -3.76 5.55
CA TYR A 27 8.46 -5.18 5.71
C TYR A 27 9.22 -5.47 7.01
N GLY A 28 10.05 -4.54 7.48
CA GLY A 28 10.74 -4.65 8.76
C GLY A 28 9.76 -4.82 9.92
N ILE A 29 8.70 -4.03 9.96
CA ILE A 29 7.64 -4.10 10.99
C ILE A 29 6.70 -5.27 10.75
N ALA A 30 6.23 -5.47 9.50
CA ALA A 30 5.32 -6.56 9.17
C ALA A 30 5.88 -7.93 9.58
N PHE A 31 7.15 -8.19 9.28
CA PHE A 31 7.81 -9.44 9.70
C PHE A 31 8.10 -9.50 11.20
N THR A 32 8.34 -8.38 11.87
CA THR A 32 8.47 -8.37 13.34
C THR A 32 7.15 -8.79 14.00
N ILE A 33 6.02 -8.27 13.54
CA ILE A 33 4.68 -8.68 13.97
C ILE A 33 4.43 -10.17 13.65
N LYS A 34 4.64 -10.58 12.40
CA LYS A 34 4.45 -11.97 11.99
C LYS A 34 5.26 -12.95 12.83
N MET A 35 6.50 -12.60 13.17
CA MET A 35 7.40 -13.50 13.89
C MET A 35 7.29 -13.38 15.42
N SER A 36 6.36 -12.60 15.95
CA SER A 36 6.15 -12.41 17.41
C SER A 36 5.97 -13.74 18.15
N TYR A 37 5.30 -14.71 17.52
CA TYR A 37 5.05 -16.03 18.10
C TYR A 37 6.34 -16.82 18.46
N LYS A 38 7.47 -16.48 17.83
CA LYS A 38 8.77 -17.10 18.12
C LYS A 38 9.47 -16.46 19.32
N GLY A 39 9.04 -15.28 19.73
CA GLY A 39 9.61 -14.51 20.85
C GLY A 39 8.81 -14.65 22.14
N ASN A 40 9.15 -13.78 23.11
CA ASN A 40 8.48 -13.73 24.41
C ASN A 40 7.18 -12.89 24.37
N TYR A 41 7.04 -12.01 23.38
CA TYR A 41 5.83 -11.21 23.20
C TYR A 41 4.80 -12.02 22.43
N LYS A 42 3.63 -12.20 23.04
CA LYS A 42 2.51 -12.92 22.44
C LYS A 42 1.40 -11.94 22.12
N ILE A 43 1.01 -11.89 20.85
CA ILE A 43 -0.14 -11.09 20.40
C ILE A 43 -1.39 -11.89 20.66
N ASP A 44 -2.37 -11.28 21.31
CA ASP A 44 -3.65 -11.92 21.62
C ASP A 44 -4.42 -12.24 20.34
N GLY A 45 -5.01 -13.44 20.28
CA GLY A 45 -5.72 -13.89 19.08
C GLY A 45 -4.84 -14.20 17.87
N TYR A 46 -3.51 -14.26 18.04
CA TYR A 46 -2.59 -14.56 16.94
C TYR A 46 -2.90 -15.91 16.29
N PHE A 47 -2.98 -15.92 14.99
CA PHE A 47 -2.91 -17.12 14.14
C PHE A 47 -1.85 -16.95 13.05
N ASP A 48 -1.29 -18.04 12.54
CA ASP A 48 -0.30 -17.94 11.46
C ASP A 48 -0.94 -17.44 10.17
N TYR A 49 -0.30 -16.45 9.54
CA TYR A 49 -0.79 -15.80 8.32
C TYR A 49 0.37 -15.48 7.37
N VAL A 50 0.06 -15.30 6.11
CA VAL A 50 1.01 -14.74 5.16
C VAL A 50 0.95 -13.21 5.27
N VAL A 51 2.12 -12.54 5.33
CA VAL A 51 2.18 -11.08 5.27
C VAL A 51 1.46 -10.63 4.00
N PRO A 52 0.42 -9.79 4.12
CA PRO A 52 -0.31 -9.30 2.96
C PRO A 52 0.58 -8.58 1.96
N PRO A 53 0.15 -8.45 0.70
CA PRO A 53 0.91 -7.71 -0.30
C PRO A 53 1.15 -6.26 0.12
N LEU A 54 2.16 -5.64 -0.48
CA LEU A 54 2.35 -4.21 -0.45
C LEU A 54 1.17 -3.55 -1.18
N GLU A 55 0.70 -2.43 -0.65
CA GLU A 55 -0.33 -1.60 -1.23
C GLU A 55 0.18 -0.17 -1.33
N GLY A 56 -0.40 0.65 -2.20
CA GLY A 56 -0.06 2.07 -2.36
C GLY A 56 -1.28 2.92 -2.61
N PHE A 57 -1.38 4.05 -1.90
CA PHE A 57 -2.25 5.15 -2.28
C PHE A 57 -1.40 6.18 -3.03
N TRP A 58 -1.92 6.67 -4.16
CA TRP A 58 -1.18 7.54 -5.07
C TRP A 58 -2.01 8.77 -5.45
N TRP A 59 -1.36 9.91 -5.51
CA TRP A 59 -1.92 11.15 -6.05
C TRP A 59 -0.84 12.13 -6.48
N GLN A 60 -1.25 13.15 -7.17
CA GLN A 60 -0.41 14.30 -7.54
C GLN A 60 -1.23 15.57 -7.30
N ASN A 61 -0.66 16.53 -6.58
CA ASN A 61 -1.36 17.75 -6.24
C ASN A 61 -1.67 18.58 -7.50
N GLY A 62 -2.94 18.96 -7.68
CA GLY A 62 -3.40 19.77 -8.81
C GLY A 62 -3.58 19.00 -10.13
N VAL A 63 -3.47 17.65 -10.09
CA VAL A 63 -3.71 16.78 -11.24
C VAL A 63 -4.98 15.99 -11.00
N ASP A 64 -5.89 15.98 -11.97
CA ASP A 64 -7.03 15.06 -11.97
C ASP A 64 -6.60 13.71 -12.57
N GLY A 65 -6.56 12.69 -11.71
CA GLY A 65 -6.01 11.39 -12.05
C GLY A 65 -4.50 11.28 -11.77
N VAL A 66 -3.76 10.65 -12.69
CA VAL A 66 -2.31 10.39 -12.55
C VAL A 66 -1.56 10.83 -13.80
N ASP A 67 -0.57 11.69 -13.64
CA ASP A 67 0.36 12.07 -14.71
C ASP A 67 1.64 11.22 -14.62
N TYR A 68 1.70 10.18 -15.45
CA TYR A 68 2.84 9.26 -15.52
C TYR A 68 4.11 9.87 -16.14
N ALA A 69 3.99 11.06 -16.79
CA ALA A 69 5.14 11.75 -17.37
C ALA A 69 5.97 12.49 -16.31
N HIS A 70 5.36 12.82 -15.17
CA HIS A 70 5.98 13.59 -14.08
C HIS A 70 5.96 12.79 -12.77
N LYS A 71 6.61 11.63 -12.76
CA LYS A 71 6.64 10.72 -11.60
C LYS A 71 7.32 11.32 -10.35
N GLU A 72 8.17 12.31 -10.53
CA GLU A 72 8.80 13.07 -9.44
C GLU A 72 7.78 13.87 -8.59
N ASN A 73 6.58 14.13 -9.12
CA ASN A 73 5.51 14.85 -8.44
C ASN A 73 4.55 13.94 -7.69
N PHE A 74 4.77 12.62 -7.69
CA PHE A 74 3.94 11.71 -6.91
C PHE A 74 4.05 11.99 -5.43
N GLU A 75 2.90 12.01 -4.79
CA GLU A 75 2.74 11.79 -3.36
C GLU A 75 2.12 10.41 -3.14
N TRP A 76 2.57 9.74 -2.10
CA TRP A 76 2.14 8.38 -1.87
C TRP A 76 2.09 8.01 -0.38
N ILE A 77 1.24 7.03 -0.08
CA ILE A 77 1.24 6.29 1.17
C ILE A 77 1.45 4.82 0.81
N SER A 78 2.62 4.28 1.12
CA SER A 78 2.86 2.84 1.03
C SER A 78 2.35 2.16 2.28
N LEU A 79 1.68 1.02 2.13
CA LEU A 79 1.04 0.35 3.24
C LEU A 79 1.08 -1.18 3.12
N ILE A 80 1.01 -1.85 4.27
CA ILE A 80 0.77 -3.29 4.36
C ILE A 80 -0.38 -3.49 5.35
N ARG A 81 -1.40 -4.21 4.91
CA ARG A 81 -2.56 -4.52 5.75
C ARG A 81 -2.16 -5.38 6.95
N LEU A 82 -2.72 -5.07 8.10
CA LEU A 82 -2.54 -5.86 9.32
C LEU A 82 -3.73 -6.80 9.53
N PRO A 83 -3.49 -8.01 10.06
CA PRO A 83 -4.58 -8.85 10.57
C PRO A 83 -5.38 -8.15 11.66
N GLY A 84 -6.68 -8.49 11.77
CA GLY A 84 -7.59 -7.83 12.71
C GLY A 84 -7.24 -7.99 14.19
N PHE A 85 -6.38 -8.94 14.53
CA PHE A 85 -5.91 -9.14 15.91
C PHE A 85 -4.77 -8.19 16.31
N VAL A 86 -4.15 -7.48 15.36
CA VAL A 86 -3.04 -6.56 15.66
C VAL A 86 -3.61 -5.23 16.14
N THR A 87 -3.21 -4.83 17.33
CA THR A 87 -3.62 -3.58 17.98
C THR A 87 -2.52 -2.51 17.85
N GLN A 88 -2.87 -1.27 18.21
CA GLN A 88 -1.90 -0.17 18.35
C GLN A 88 -0.74 -0.55 19.30
N LYS A 89 -1.03 -1.23 20.41
CA LYS A 89 -0.03 -1.68 21.38
C LYS A 89 0.95 -2.68 20.76
N ASP A 90 0.45 -3.60 19.94
CA ASP A 90 1.29 -4.60 19.26
C ASP A 90 2.20 -3.93 18.22
N PHE A 91 1.69 -2.93 17.53
CA PHE A 91 2.47 -2.10 16.63
C PHE A 91 3.59 -1.34 17.35
N GLU A 92 3.30 -0.67 18.47
CA GLU A 92 4.30 0.05 19.29
C GLU A 92 5.40 -0.89 19.79
N TRP A 93 5.02 -2.09 20.25
CA TRP A 93 5.98 -3.14 20.57
C TRP A 93 6.85 -3.51 19.36
N ALA A 94 6.24 -3.69 18.19
CA ALA A 94 6.96 -4.08 16.99
C ALA A 94 7.97 -3.02 16.52
N ILE A 95 7.63 -1.73 16.63
CA ILE A 95 8.55 -0.62 16.38
C ILE A 95 9.76 -0.71 17.32
N ALA A 96 9.54 -0.82 18.63
CA ALA A 96 10.62 -0.90 19.61
C ALA A 96 11.52 -2.13 19.38
N GLU A 97 10.91 -3.30 19.12
CA GLU A 97 11.64 -4.55 18.90
C GLU A 97 12.43 -4.53 17.59
N ALA A 98 11.84 -4.01 16.50
CA ALA A 98 12.50 -3.89 15.20
C ALA A 98 13.69 -2.91 15.28
N THR A 99 13.50 -1.76 15.90
CA THR A 99 14.54 -0.74 16.10
C THR A 99 15.73 -1.35 16.85
N LYS A 100 15.46 -2.05 17.96
CA LYS A 100 16.49 -2.71 18.75
C LYS A 100 17.29 -3.76 17.98
N LYS A 101 16.58 -4.61 17.20
CA LYS A 101 17.19 -5.73 16.48
C LYS A 101 17.92 -5.29 15.21
N LYS A 102 17.34 -4.37 14.45
CA LYS A 102 17.85 -3.99 13.12
C LYS A 102 18.74 -2.75 13.16
N LYS A 103 18.78 -2.02 14.28
CA LYS A 103 19.50 -0.73 14.43
C LYS A 103 19.10 0.28 13.33
N THR A 104 17.84 0.27 12.95
CA THR A 104 17.23 1.13 11.92
C THR A 104 16.17 1.97 12.58
N ASP A 105 16.05 3.23 12.17
CA ASP A 105 14.98 4.12 12.61
C ASP A 105 13.68 3.78 11.89
N PHE A 106 12.65 3.42 12.67
CA PHE A 106 11.30 3.11 12.19
C PHE A 106 10.29 4.21 12.54
N SER A 107 10.73 5.38 12.96
CA SER A 107 9.85 6.49 13.37
C SER A 107 8.90 6.99 12.27
N LYS A 108 9.23 6.76 11.00
CA LYS A 108 8.38 7.09 9.85
C LYS A 108 7.22 6.10 9.64
N VAL A 109 7.20 4.95 10.33
CA VAL A 109 6.13 3.96 10.17
C VAL A 109 4.97 4.33 11.09
N GLU A 110 3.78 4.42 10.53
CA GLU A 110 2.55 4.79 11.23
C GLU A 110 1.60 3.61 11.31
N PHE A 111 0.76 3.56 12.37
CA PHE A 111 -0.42 2.68 12.42
C PHE A 111 -1.60 3.45 11.86
N LEU A 112 -2.11 3.00 10.72
CA LEU A 112 -3.20 3.66 10.00
C LEU A 112 -4.48 2.81 10.08
N THR A 113 -5.57 3.39 10.59
CA THR A 113 -6.90 2.82 10.41
C THR A 113 -7.60 3.55 9.26
N TYR A 114 -7.98 2.82 8.22
CA TYR A 114 -8.59 3.39 7.02
C TYR A 114 -9.88 2.65 6.65
N ASN A 115 -10.92 3.42 6.36
CA ASN A 115 -12.19 2.94 5.81
C ASN A 115 -12.35 3.50 4.40
N GLU A 116 -12.11 2.66 3.42
CA GLU A 116 -12.15 3.03 2.00
C GLU A 116 -13.57 3.25 1.47
N GLY A 117 -14.57 2.65 2.14
CA GLY A 117 -15.97 2.73 1.71
C GLY A 117 -16.25 1.91 0.44
N LEU A 118 -17.23 2.38 -0.35
CA LEU A 118 -17.61 1.73 -1.60
C LEU A 118 -16.58 2.03 -2.68
N CYS A 119 -16.12 0.99 -3.37
CA CYS A 119 -15.09 1.10 -4.40
C CYS A 119 -15.44 0.22 -5.60
N VAL A 120 -15.01 0.61 -6.78
CA VAL A 120 -14.85 -0.25 -7.95
C VAL A 120 -13.41 -0.74 -8.03
N GLN A 121 -13.20 -1.98 -8.45
CA GLN A 121 -11.85 -2.53 -8.60
C GLN A 121 -11.73 -3.44 -9.82
N CYS A 122 -10.53 -3.47 -10.39
CA CYS A 122 -10.18 -4.34 -11.50
C CYS A 122 -8.77 -4.90 -11.34
N MET A 123 -8.53 -6.10 -11.87
CA MET A 123 -7.20 -6.67 -12.01
C MET A 123 -6.53 -6.10 -13.26
N HIS A 124 -5.42 -5.40 -13.07
CA HIS A 124 -4.49 -5.06 -14.15
C HIS A 124 -3.45 -6.16 -14.30
N VAL A 125 -3.17 -6.56 -15.54
CA VAL A 125 -2.09 -7.48 -15.89
C VAL A 125 -1.22 -6.79 -16.93
N GLY A 126 -0.01 -6.40 -16.54
CA GLY A 126 0.88 -5.62 -17.38
C GLY A 126 1.80 -4.71 -16.59
N SER A 127 2.54 -3.87 -17.30
CA SER A 127 3.37 -2.83 -16.67
C SER A 127 2.50 -1.74 -16.03
N TYR A 128 3.02 -1.05 -15.04
CA TYR A 128 2.30 0.09 -14.41
C TYR A 128 2.00 1.22 -15.42
N ASP A 129 2.83 1.39 -16.43
CA ASP A 129 2.62 2.40 -17.47
C ASP A 129 1.45 2.06 -18.41
N ASP A 130 0.97 0.81 -18.41
CA ASP A 130 -0.20 0.34 -19.20
C ASP A 130 -1.52 0.42 -18.40
N GLU A 131 -1.50 0.81 -17.12
CA GLU A 131 -2.68 0.91 -16.25
C GLU A 131 -3.79 1.85 -16.76
N PRO A 132 -3.49 2.97 -17.48
CA PRO A 132 -4.54 3.90 -17.91
C PRO A 132 -5.68 3.24 -18.67
N ALA A 133 -5.42 2.21 -19.48
CA ALA A 133 -6.46 1.48 -20.20
C ALA A 133 -7.38 0.68 -19.27
N THR A 134 -6.80 0.05 -18.24
CA THR A 134 -7.56 -0.69 -17.21
C THR A 134 -8.39 0.25 -16.36
N VAL A 135 -7.82 1.40 -15.97
CA VAL A 135 -8.52 2.45 -15.21
C VAL A 135 -9.72 2.98 -16.01
N ALA A 136 -9.53 3.29 -17.29
CA ALA A 136 -10.61 3.78 -18.16
C ALA A 136 -11.76 2.77 -18.25
N ALA A 137 -11.46 1.48 -18.48
CA ALA A 137 -12.48 0.43 -18.53
C ALA A 137 -13.23 0.26 -17.19
N MET A 138 -12.52 0.37 -16.07
CA MET A 138 -13.09 0.30 -14.73
C MET A 138 -14.02 1.50 -14.46
N HIS A 139 -13.64 2.71 -14.87
CA HIS A 139 -14.47 3.91 -14.76
C HIS A 139 -15.73 3.81 -15.62
N GLU A 140 -15.59 3.39 -16.88
CA GLU A 140 -16.72 3.18 -17.78
C GLU A 140 -17.72 2.20 -17.17
N TYR A 141 -17.24 1.08 -16.61
CA TYR A 141 -18.09 0.13 -15.91
C TYR A 141 -18.84 0.77 -14.74
N ALA A 142 -18.17 1.55 -13.89
CA ALA A 142 -18.79 2.21 -12.75
C ALA A 142 -19.91 3.17 -13.21
N ILE A 143 -19.61 4.04 -14.17
CA ILE A 143 -20.55 5.03 -14.71
C ILE A 143 -21.76 4.35 -15.35
N ASN A 144 -21.54 3.31 -16.17
CA ASN A 144 -22.62 2.55 -16.83
C ASN A 144 -23.55 1.81 -15.84
N ASN A 145 -23.08 1.60 -14.61
CA ASN A 145 -23.86 1.00 -13.51
C ASN A 145 -24.43 2.05 -12.53
N GLY A 146 -24.38 3.33 -12.88
CA GLY A 146 -25.01 4.41 -12.11
C GLY A 146 -24.20 4.94 -10.93
N TYR A 147 -22.90 4.64 -10.87
CA TYR A 147 -22.00 5.17 -9.86
C TYR A 147 -21.23 6.39 -10.37
N GLU A 148 -20.86 7.27 -9.45
CA GLU A 148 -19.95 8.38 -9.70
C GLU A 148 -18.59 8.07 -9.08
N LEU A 149 -17.51 8.52 -9.69
CA LEU A 149 -16.18 8.47 -9.09
C LEU A 149 -16.11 9.43 -7.90
N ASP A 150 -15.42 9.00 -6.84
CA ASP A 150 -15.32 9.78 -5.58
C ASP A 150 -13.88 9.82 -5.06
N ILE A 151 -12.92 9.99 -5.99
CA ILE A 151 -11.50 10.23 -5.64
C ILE A 151 -11.41 11.64 -5.06
N THR A 152 -10.81 11.75 -3.87
CA THR A 152 -10.68 13.00 -3.12
C THR A 152 -9.31 13.04 -2.42
N ASP A 153 -9.04 14.08 -1.66
CA ASP A 153 -7.85 14.22 -0.80
C ASP A 153 -7.80 13.24 0.40
N THR A 154 -8.86 12.43 0.58
CA THR A 154 -8.95 11.41 1.62
C THR A 154 -9.35 10.02 1.08
N ARG A 155 -9.69 9.92 -0.19
CA ARG A 155 -10.07 8.70 -0.90
C ARG A 155 -9.27 8.63 -2.21
N TYR A 156 -8.28 7.77 -2.26
CA TYR A 156 -7.19 7.80 -3.23
C TYR A 156 -7.34 6.78 -4.36
N HIS A 157 -6.58 6.95 -5.41
CA HIS A 157 -6.18 5.87 -6.29
C HIS A 157 -5.39 4.84 -5.47
N HIS A 158 -5.85 3.59 -5.46
CA HIS A 158 -5.32 2.52 -4.62
C HIS A 158 -4.84 1.34 -5.47
N GLU A 159 -3.61 0.96 -5.27
CA GLU A 159 -2.98 -0.20 -5.92
C GLU A 159 -2.61 -1.26 -4.88
N ILE A 160 -2.87 -2.54 -5.21
CA ILE A 160 -2.50 -3.69 -4.40
C ILE A 160 -1.62 -4.60 -5.25
N TYR A 161 -0.35 -4.72 -4.90
CA TYR A 161 0.68 -5.38 -5.71
C TYR A 161 0.72 -6.88 -5.43
N LEU A 162 0.09 -7.69 -6.30
CA LEU A 162 0.05 -9.15 -6.14
C LEU A 162 1.31 -9.84 -6.68
N SER A 163 2.12 -9.12 -7.46
CA SER A 163 3.38 -9.60 -8.01
C SER A 163 4.57 -8.83 -7.43
N ASP A 164 5.69 -9.52 -7.24
CA ASP A 164 6.98 -8.88 -6.92
C ASP A 164 7.65 -8.44 -8.23
N ALA A 165 7.65 -7.13 -8.51
CA ALA A 165 8.23 -6.56 -9.72
C ALA A 165 9.73 -6.85 -9.91
N ARG A 166 10.43 -7.29 -8.86
CA ARG A 166 11.84 -7.72 -8.94
C ARG A 166 12.01 -9.13 -9.51
N LYS A 167 10.91 -9.92 -9.59
CA LYS A 167 10.93 -11.35 -9.94
C LYS A 167 10.05 -11.68 -11.14
N VAL A 168 9.11 -10.82 -11.46
CA VAL A 168 8.11 -11.04 -12.50
C VAL A 168 8.37 -10.06 -13.64
N ALA A 169 8.34 -10.53 -14.87
CA ALA A 169 8.49 -9.68 -16.04
C ALA A 169 7.31 -8.68 -16.14
N PRO A 170 7.57 -7.42 -16.59
CA PRO A 170 6.58 -6.35 -16.56
C PRO A 170 5.20 -6.73 -17.15
N GLU A 171 5.19 -7.44 -18.27
CA GLU A 171 3.96 -7.87 -18.96
C GLU A 171 3.14 -8.93 -18.19
N LYS A 172 3.66 -9.46 -17.10
CA LYS A 172 3.02 -10.47 -16.24
C LYS A 172 2.74 -9.97 -14.83
N LEU A 173 3.06 -8.73 -14.55
CA LEU A 173 2.72 -8.11 -13.27
C LEU A 173 1.21 -8.12 -13.06
N LYS A 174 0.81 -8.28 -11.81
CA LYS A 174 -0.61 -8.27 -11.41
C LYS A 174 -0.79 -7.25 -10.30
N THR A 175 -1.62 -6.26 -10.58
CA THR A 175 -2.00 -5.20 -9.64
C THR A 175 -3.52 -5.15 -9.57
N VAL A 176 -4.09 -5.14 -8.38
CA VAL A 176 -5.50 -4.75 -8.22
C VAL A 176 -5.53 -3.24 -8.11
N ILE A 177 -6.19 -2.59 -9.06
CA ILE A 177 -6.47 -1.15 -9.02
C ILE A 177 -7.86 -0.96 -8.41
N ARG A 178 -7.99 -0.01 -7.51
CA ARG A 178 -9.24 0.27 -6.81
C ARG A 178 -9.48 1.77 -6.74
N HIS A 179 -10.68 2.20 -7.12
CA HIS A 179 -11.11 3.58 -7.03
C HIS A 179 -12.37 3.72 -6.21
N PRO A 180 -12.44 4.74 -5.34
CA PRO A 180 -13.64 5.08 -4.59
C PRO A 180 -14.78 5.52 -5.53
N ILE A 181 -16.00 5.09 -5.19
CA ILE A 181 -17.24 5.48 -5.88
C ILE A 181 -18.33 5.84 -4.87
N LYS A 182 -19.36 6.53 -5.33
CA LYS A 182 -20.57 6.88 -4.58
C LYS A 182 -21.83 6.75 -5.42
#